data_7352394a11b2990eea1ed1ca11f1eeae
#
_entry.id   7352394a11b2990eea1ed1ca11f1eeae
#
_cell.length_a   1.000
_cell.length_b   1.000
_cell.length_c   1.000
_cell.angle_alpha   90.00
_cell.angle_beta   90.00
_cell.angle_gamma   90.00
#
_symmetry.space_group_name_H-M   'P 1'
#
loop_
_entity.id
_entity.type
_entity.pdbx_description
1 polymer ?
#
loop_
_entity_poly.entity_id
_entity_poly.type
_entity_poly.pdbx_seq_one_letter_code
_entity_poly.pdbx_strand_id
1 'polypeptide(L)'
;QEIKKKYNTPRLTRLTGEAKDIEVEDLIAEENMVVTMTKAGYIKRLPVSTYRQQKRGGKGMQGVNLKDADFVEHLFVASTHSYMLFFSTKGKVYRLKVYEIPEAGRHARGTAIVNLLPLEKGESISAVIATKDFPAEEFLMFATAQGNVKKTSMDQYDRTRRDGLIAINLKDGDELISVKRVAKGEKVIMVSSAGKAIPVSYTHLTLPTNS
;
A
#
# COMPACT_ATOMS: atom_id res chain seq x y z
N GLN A 1 -8.01 36.68 -54.77
CA GLN A 1 -7.49 35.31 -55.00
C GLN A 1 -6.05 35.29 -55.49
N GLU A 2 -5.56 36.31 -56.18
CA GLU A 2 -4.16 36.37 -56.69
C GLU A 2 -3.11 36.47 -55.57
N ILE A 3 -3.37 37.24 -54.49
CA ILE A 3 -2.47 37.38 -53.36
C ILE A 3 -2.28 36.05 -52.65
N LYS A 4 -3.36 35.29 -52.50
CA LYS A 4 -3.29 33.94 -51.90
C LYS A 4 -2.46 32.95 -52.71
N LYS A 5 -2.51 33.04 -54.06
CA LYS A 5 -1.67 32.20 -54.94
C LYS A 5 -0.20 32.57 -54.88
N LYS A 6 0.12 33.87 -54.74
CA LYS A 6 1.49 34.37 -54.81
C LYS A 6 2.24 34.29 -53.47
N TYR A 7 1.53 34.31 -52.34
CA TYR A 7 2.14 34.37 -51.00
C TYR A 7 1.66 33.22 -50.06
N ASN A 8 1.00 32.17 -50.63
CA ASN A 8 0.55 31.05 -49.81
C ASN A 8 1.74 30.18 -49.40
N THR A 9 2.17 30.28 -48.18
CA THR A 9 3.11 29.36 -47.56
C THR A 9 2.36 28.18 -46.97
N PRO A 10 2.81 26.96 -47.18
CA PRO A 10 2.18 25.82 -46.53
C PRO A 10 2.26 25.94 -45.00
N ARG A 11 1.21 25.52 -44.33
CA ARG A 11 1.14 25.58 -42.86
C ARG A 11 2.25 24.65 -42.29
N LEU A 12 3.16 25.25 -41.51
CA LEU A 12 4.23 24.52 -40.85
C LEU A 12 3.75 23.77 -39.59
N THR A 13 2.64 24.22 -38.97
CA THR A 13 2.04 23.55 -37.82
C THR A 13 1.18 22.38 -38.25
N ARG A 14 1.44 21.20 -37.68
CA ARG A 14 0.64 19.99 -37.86
C ARG A 14 -0.44 19.97 -36.78
N LEU A 15 -1.70 19.83 -37.17
CA LEU A 15 -2.78 19.55 -36.23
C LEU A 15 -2.67 18.07 -35.84
N THR A 16 -2.26 17.81 -34.62
CA THR A 16 -2.36 16.49 -33.99
C THR A 16 -3.68 16.44 -33.23
N GLY A 17 -4.25 15.22 -33.06
CA GLY A 17 -5.40 15.03 -32.17
C GLY A 17 -5.10 15.53 -30.74
N GLU A 18 -6.13 15.58 -29.90
CA GLU A 18 -5.99 15.95 -28.48
C GLU A 18 -4.80 15.19 -27.86
N ALA A 19 -3.85 15.94 -27.32
CA ALA A 19 -2.82 15.36 -26.49
C ALA A 19 -3.55 14.75 -25.27
N LYS A 20 -3.48 13.45 -25.09
CA LYS A 20 -3.92 12.83 -23.84
C LYS A 20 -3.11 13.47 -22.73
N ASP A 21 -3.79 13.88 -21.66
CA ASP A 21 -3.09 14.32 -20.48
C ASP A 21 -2.14 13.22 -20.06
N ILE A 22 -0.84 13.54 -20.04
CA ILE A 22 0.20 12.60 -19.61
C ILE A 22 0.12 12.57 -18.10
N GLU A 23 -0.32 11.45 -17.54
CA GLU A 23 -0.27 11.23 -16.11
C GLU A 23 1.19 11.06 -15.64
N VAL A 24 1.49 11.49 -14.43
CA VAL A 24 2.84 11.33 -13.83
C VAL A 24 3.28 9.86 -13.85
N GLU A 25 2.33 8.94 -13.73
CA GLU A 25 2.56 7.49 -13.77
C GLU A 25 3.08 7.02 -15.13
N ASP A 26 2.65 7.63 -16.25
CA ASP A 26 3.12 7.30 -17.60
C ASP A 26 4.61 7.61 -17.82
N LEU A 27 5.17 8.51 -17.01
CA LEU A 27 6.58 8.90 -17.04
C LEU A 27 7.47 8.01 -16.17
N ILE A 28 6.89 7.18 -15.33
CA ILE A 28 7.61 6.33 -14.39
C ILE A 28 7.72 4.92 -14.97
N ALA A 29 8.95 4.40 -15.10
CA ALA A 29 9.16 3.04 -15.55
C ALA A 29 8.55 2.02 -14.59
N GLU A 30 7.85 1.02 -15.13
CA GLU A 30 7.34 -0.09 -14.33
C GLU A 30 8.48 -1.05 -13.98
N GLU A 31 8.91 -1.03 -12.72
CA GLU A 31 9.99 -1.86 -12.18
C GLU A 31 9.54 -2.54 -10.89
N ASN A 32 10.10 -3.72 -10.64
CA ASN A 32 9.89 -4.40 -9.37
C ASN A 32 10.78 -3.80 -8.28
N MET A 33 10.16 -3.34 -7.21
CA MET A 33 10.78 -2.73 -6.05
C MET A 33 10.64 -3.62 -4.82
N VAL A 34 11.67 -3.62 -3.99
CA VAL A 34 11.60 -4.11 -2.62
C VAL A 34 11.25 -2.94 -1.72
N VAL A 35 10.10 -2.98 -1.10
CA VAL A 35 9.67 -2.01 -0.08
C VAL A 35 9.91 -2.62 1.29
N THR A 36 10.61 -1.92 2.14
CA THR A 36 10.85 -2.33 3.53
C THR A 36 10.32 -1.27 4.49
N MET A 37 9.64 -1.71 5.53
CA MET A 37 9.21 -0.86 6.64
C MET A 37 9.67 -1.45 7.96
N THR A 38 10.25 -0.60 8.82
CA THR A 38 10.72 -0.99 10.14
C THR A 38 9.64 -0.77 11.19
N LYS A 39 9.76 -1.43 12.34
CA LYS A 39 8.85 -1.23 13.48
C LYS A 39 8.84 0.22 13.99
N ALA A 40 9.97 0.91 13.91
CA ALA A 40 10.04 2.34 14.25
C ALA A 40 9.38 3.27 13.23
N GLY A 41 8.76 2.71 12.16
CA GLY A 41 8.02 3.46 11.15
C GLY A 41 8.90 4.11 10.08
N TYR A 42 10.08 3.58 9.79
CA TYR A 42 10.89 4.02 8.64
C TYR A 42 10.61 3.15 7.44
N ILE A 43 10.37 3.79 6.32
CA ILE A 43 10.04 3.13 5.05
C ILE A 43 11.00 3.56 3.94
N LYS A 44 11.32 2.62 3.05
CA LYS A 44 12.10 2.88 1.83
C LYS A 44 11.74 1.89 0.74
N ARG A 45 12.06 2.23 -0.50
CA ARG A 45 12.03 1.32 -1.64
C ARG A 45 13.42 1.18 -2.26
N LEU A 46 13.69 0.03 -2.86
CA LEU A 46 14.88 -0.24 -3.65
C LEU A 46 14.53 -1.12 -4.85
N PRO A 47 15.17 -0.95 -6.01
CA PRO A 47 15.04 -1.89 -7.12
C PRO A 47 15.45 -3.30 -6.71
N VAL A 48 14.70 -4.31 -7.12
CA VAL A 48 15.05 -5.73 -6.87
C VAL A 48 16.43 -6.06 -7.43
N SER A 49 16.83 -5.43 -8.54
CA SER A 49 18.14 -5.59 -9.16
C SER A 49 19.33 -5.24 -8.23
N THR A 50 19.11 -4.42 -7.20
CA THR A 50 20.10 -4.09 -6.17
C THR A 50 20.48 -5.29 -5.30
N TYR A 51 19.60 -6.30 -5.23
CA TYR A 51 19.83 -7.54 -4.50
C TYR A 51 20.37 -8.60 -5.46
N ARG A 52 21.66 -8.91 -5.37
CA ARG A 52 22.27 -9.99 -6.16
C ARG A 52 21.75 -11.35 -5.67
N GLN A 53 21.49 -12.25 -6.61
CA GLN A 53 21.21 -13.64 -6.28
C GLN A 53 22.41 -14.25 -5.54
N GLN A 54 22.16 -14.81 -4.37
CA GLN A 54 23.18 -15.51 -3.59
C GLN A 54 23.39 -16.91 -4.17
N LYS A 55 24.62 -17.21 -4.60
CA LYS A 55 25.01 -18.57 -4.97
C LYS A 55 25.31 -19.39 -3.69
N ARG A 56 25.26 -20.73 -3.79
CA ARG A 56 25.61 -21.64 -2.69
C ARG A 56 26.97 -21.24 -2.08
N GLY A 57 27.03 -21.11 -0.75
CA GLY A 57 28.25 -20.74 -0.02
C GLY A 57 28.54 -19.23 0.10
N GLY A 58 27.64 -18.35 -0.41
CA GLY A 58 27.76 -16.91 -0.22
C GLY A 58 27.40 -16.46 1.19
N LYS A 59 28.06 -15.39 1.69
CA LYS A 59 27.64 -14.70 2.93
C LYS A 59 26.33 -13.95 2.67
N GLY A 60 25.39 -14.03 3.63
CA GLY A 60 24.11 -13.29 3.56
C GLY A 60 24.35 -11.79 3.35
N MET A 61 23.37 -11.12 2.72
CA MET A 61 23.43 -9.68 2.49
C MET A 61 22.60 -8.93 3.54
N GLN A 62 23.21 -7.94 4.16
CA GLN A 62 22.52 -7.05 5.09
C GLN A 62 21.67 -6.05 4.29
N GLY A 63 20.35 -6.03 4.55
CA GLY A 63 19.40 -5.19 3.82
C GLY A 63 19.24 -3.77 4.39
N VAL A 64 19.45 -3.59 5.69
CA VAL A 64 19.28 -2.30 6.39
C VAL A 64 20.24 -2.23 7.57
N ASN A 65 20.85 -1.06 7.82
CA ASN A 65 21.50 -0.76 9.10
C ASN A 65 20.44 -0.21 10.06
N LEU A 66 20.09 -1.01 11.04
CA LEU A 66 19.12 -0.63 12.07
C LEU A 66 19.84 -0.20 13.34
N LYS A 67 19.25 0.70 14.13
CA LYS A 67 19.67 0.92 15.50
C LYS A 67 19.30 -0.31 16.34
N ASP A 68 20.00 -0.55 17.43
CA ASP A 68 19.93 -1.77 18.25
C ASP A 68 18.54 -2.22 18.71
N ALA A 69 17.54 -1.33 18.63
CA ALA A 69 16.14 -1.61 19.03
C ALA A 69 15.13 -1.63 17.88
N ASP A 70 15.56 -1.50 16.60
CA ASP A 70 14.66 -1.48 15.44
C ASP A 70 14.85 -2.74 14.60
N PHE A 71 13.79 -3.20 13.92
CA PHE A 71 13.85 -4.34 13.01
C PHE A 71 12.88 -4.14 11.83
N VAL A 72 13.14 -4.84 10.72
CA VAL A 72 12.26 -4.85 9.57
C VAL A 72 11.00 -5.64 9.93
N GLU A 73 9.87 -4.97 10.01
CA GLU A 73 8.58 -5.57 10.32
C GLU A 73 7.84 -6.01 9.05
N HIS A 74 7.95 -5.20 7.99
CA HIS A 74 7.30 -5.48 6.73
C HIS A 74 8.30 -5.44 5.57
N LEU A 75 8.22 -6.44 4.71
CA LEU A 75 8.98 -6.52 3.46
C LEU A 75 8.03 -6.97 2.34
N PHE A 76 7.99 -6.20 1.27
CA PHE A 76 7.15 -6.46 0.10
C PHE A 76 7.99 -6.38 -1.17
N VAL A 77 7.60 -7.18 -2.16
CA VAL A 77 8.04 -6.98 -3.54
C VAL A 77 6.81 -6.53 -4.33
N ALA A 78 6.86 -5.35 -4.90
CA ALA A 78 5.76 -4.75 -5.64
C ALA A 78 6.27 -3.92 -6.81
N SER A 79 5.46 -3.79 -7.88
CA SER A 79 5.76 -2.88 -8.99
C SER A 79 5.71 -1.42 -8.51
N THR A 80 6.49 -0.54 -9.14
CA THR A 80 6.41 0.92 -8.94
C THR A 80 4.99 1.45 -9.03
N HIS A 81 4.16 0.89 -9.90
CA HIS A 81 2.78 1.29 -10.14
C HIS A 81 1.76 0.64 -9.18
N SER A 82 2.19 -0.27 -8.32
CA SER A 82 1.31 -0.90 -7.32
C SER A 82 0.94 0.09 -6.22
N TYR A 83 -0.22 -0.15 -5.61
CA TYR A 83 -0.67 0.56 -4.43
C TYR A 83 -0.18 -0.11 -3.16
N MET A 84 0.13 0.70 -2.17
CA MET A 84 0.39 0.29 -0.80
C MET A 84 -0.71 0.85 0.08
N LEU A 85 -1.44 -0.03 0.76
CA LEU A 85 -2.46 0.32 1.75
C LEU A 85 -1.85 0.21 3.14
N PHE A 86 -1.86 1.31 3.87
CA PHE A 86 -1.35 1.40 5.24
C PHE A 86 -2.52 1.51 6.20
N PHE A 87 -2.71 0.53 7.05
CA PHE A 87 -3.75 0.50 8.06
C PHE A 87 -3.19 0.92 9.41
N SER A 88 -3.80 1.93 10.01
CA SER A 88 -3.34 2.46 11.28
C SER A 88 -4.01 1.80 12.47
N THR A 89 -3.38 1.89 13.63
CA THR A 89 -3.95 1.44 14.92
C THR A 89 -5.28 2.11 15.26
N LYS A 90 -5.54 3.32 14.72
CA LYS A 90 -6.81 4.04 14.87
C LYS A 90 -7.90 3.64 13.87
N GLY A 91 -7.67 2.57 13.09
CA GLY A 91 -8.66 2.06 12.13
C GLY A 91 -8.80 2.85 10.84
N LYS A 92 -7.87 3.75 10.53
CA LYS A 92 -7.79 4.44 9.25
C LYS A 92 -6.96 3.66 8.23
N VAL A 93 -7.24 3.86 6.95
CA VAL A 93 -6.42 3.37 5.84
C VAL A 93 -5.91 4.55 5.03
N TYR A 94 -4.63 4.52 4.69
CA TYR A 94 -3.96 5.47 3.79
C TYR A 94 -3.46 4.73 2.58
N ARG A 95 -3.44 5.40 1.43
CA ARG A 95 -2.99 4.82 0.17
C ARG A 95 -1.87 5.65 -0.45
N LEU A 96 -0.79 4.97 -0.84
CA LEU A 96 0.29 5.53 -1.66
C LEU A 96 0.59 4.61 -2.83
N LYS A 97 1.10 5.17 -3.90
CA LYS A 97 1.77 4.39 -4.95
C LYS A 97 3.19 4.04 -4.50
N VAL A 98 3.71 2.90 -4.93
CA VAL A 98 5.08 2.49 -4.58
C VAL A 98 6.10 3.53 -5.05
N TYR A 99 5.89 4.17 -6.21
CA TYR A 99 6.80 5.22 -6.71
C TYR A 99 6.82 6.49 -5.83
N GLU A 100 5.78 6.75 -5.01
CA GLU A 100 5.75 7.88 -4.07
C GLU A 100 6.61 7.62 -2.82
N ILE A 101 6.96 6.36 -2.55
CA ILE A 101 7.86 6.00 -1.45
C ILE A 101 9.29 6.39 -1.84
N PRO A 102 10.02 7.16 -1.04
CA PRO A 102 11.39 7.56 -1.36
C PRO A 102 12.33 6.37 -1.57
N GLU A 103 13.11 6.46 -2.64
CA GLU A 103 14.19 5.51 -2.87
C GLU A 103 15.36 5.82 -1.94
N ALA A 104 15.93 4.79 -1.34
CA ALA A 104 17.07 4.97 -0.45
C ALA A 104 18.04 3.79 -0.61
N GLY A 105 19.33 4.07 -0.43
CA GLY A 105 20.38 3.06 -0.54
C GLY A 105 20.17 1.88 0.41
N ARG A 106 20.80 0.74 0.10
CA ARG A 106 20.65 -0.50 0.86
C ARG A 106 20.89 -0.33 2.36
N HIS A 107 21.88 0.41 2.75
CA HIS A 107 22.26 0.65 4.15
C HIS A 107 21.54 1.85 4.80
N ALA A 108 20.83 2.64 4.00
CA ALA A 108 20.10 3.79 4.51
C ALA A 108 18.87 3.34 5.33
N ARG A 109 18.52 4.12 6.34
CA ARG A 109 17.39 3.85 7.22
C ARG A 109 16.05 4.04 6.51
N GLY A 110 15.96 4.94 5.53
CA GLY A 110 14.74 5.34 4.86
C GLY A 110 14.11 6.60 5.47
N THR A 111 12.88 6.89 5.08
CA THR A 111 12.10 8.07 5.49
C THR A 111 11.06 7.65 6.53
N ALA A 112 10.82 8.50 7.54
CA ALA A 112 9.78 8.26 8.52
C ALA A 112 8.40 8.32 7.84
N ILE A 113 7.55 7.34 8.08
CA ILE A 113 6.21 7.22 7.46
C ILE A 113 5.30 8.42 7.77
N VAL A 114 5.49 9.07 8.91
CA VAL A 114 4.77 10.29 9.31
C VAL A 114 5.03 11.48 8.38
N ASN A 115 6.11 11.44 7.59
CA ASN A 115 6.40 12.47 6.58
C ASN A 115 5.67 12.19 5.26
N LEU A 116 5.17 10.98 5.06
CA LEU A 116 4.48 10.56 3.84
C LEU A 116 2.96 10.51 4.04
N LEU A 117 2.52 10.15 5.24
CA LEU A 117 1.12 9.98 5.61
C LEU A 117 0.74 10.97 6.71
N PRO A 118 -0.45 11.59 6.66
CA PRO A 118 -0.94 12.52 7.69
C PRO A 118 -1.42 11.76 8.93
N LEU A 119 -0.49 11.07 9.59
CA LEU A 119 -0.79 10.33 10.81
C LEU A 119 -1.02 11.28 11.99
N GLU A 120 -1.99 10.97 12.82
CA GLU A 120 -2.27 11.70 14.04
C GLU A 120 -1.27 11.35 15.16
N LYS A 121 -1.21 12.21 16.18
CA LYS A 121 -0.37 11.93 17.35
C LYS A 121 -0.79 10.61 18.03
N GLY A 122 0.19 9.73 18.23
CA GLY A 122 -0.03 8.40 18.80
C GLY A 122 -0.62 7.38 17.84
N GLU A 123 -0.78 7.71 16.56
CA GLU A 123 -1.18 6.79 15.52
C GLU A 123 0.05 6.10 14.92
N SER A 124 0.00 4.78 14.79
CA SER A 124 1.04 3.96 14.16
C SER A 124 0.45 3.03 13.12
N ILE A 125 1.28 2.46 12.26
CA ILE A 125 0.84 1.50 11.25
C ILE A 125 0.77 0.11 11.89
N SER A 126 -0.38 -0.51 11.76
CA SER A 126 -0.69 -1.86 12.27
C SER A 126 -0.53 -2.94 11.20
N ALA A 127 -0.85 -2.61 9.95
CA ALA A 127 -0.73 -3.54 8.83
C ALA A 127 -0.47 -2.80 7.53
N VAL A 128 0.21 -3.49 6.60
CA VAL A 128 0.47 -2.97 5.25
C VAL A 128 0.09 -4.04 4.24
N ILE A 129 -0.58 -3.64 3.16
CA ILE A 129 -0.97 -4.54 2.07
C ILE A 129 -0.58 -3.90 0.75
N ALA A 130 0.21 -4.63 -0.04
CA ALA A 130 0.51 -4.25 -1.42
C ALA A 130 -0.54 -4.84 -2.37
N THR A 131 -1.02 -4.04 -3.31
CA THR A 131 -1.97 -4.49 -4.33
C THR A 131 -1.75 -3.77 -5.66
N LYS A 132 -2.03 -4.44 -6.75
CA LYS A 132 -1.99 -3.83 -8.10
C LYS A 132 -3.34 -3.21 -8.46
N ASP A 133 -4.41 -3.86 -8.04
CA ASP A 133 -5.80 -3.53 -8.33
C ASP A 133 -6.70 -3.78 -7.11
N PHE A 134 -7.97 -3.47 -7.22
CA PHE A 134 -8.96 -3.57 -6.15
C PHE A 134 -10.12 -4.51 -6.57
N PRO A 135 -9.89 -5.83 -6.64
CA PRO A 135 -10.91 -6.76 -7.08
C PRO A 135 -12.04 -6.89 -6.04
N ALA A 136 -13.29 -6.86 -6.52
CA ALA A 136 -14.47 -6.98 -5.67
C ALA A 136 -14.64 -8.38 -5.04
N GLU A 137 -13.97 -9.39 -5.60
CA GLU A 137 -14.03 -10.78 -5.10
C GLU A 137 -13.03 -11.06 -3.98
N GLU A 138 -12.15 -10.13 -3.69
CA GLU A 138 -11.22 -10.20 -2.58
C GLU A 138 -11.66 -9.31 -1.43
N PHE A 139 -11.31 -9.72 -0.24
CA PHE A 139 -11.76 -9.08 0.98
C PHE A 139 -10.59 -8.78 1.90
N LEU A 140 -10.74 -7.73 2.68
CA LEU A 140 -9.90 -7.43 3.81
C LEU A 140 -10.61 -7.82 5.09
N MET A 141 -9.93 -8.58 5.93
CA MET A 141 -10.39 -8.97 7.24
C MET A 141 -9.61 -8.21 8.30
N PHE A 142 -10.32 -7.49 9.12
CA PHE A 142 -9.82 -6.65 10.19
C PHE A 142 -10.03 -7.35 11.52
N ALA A 143 -9.06 -7.28 12.41
CA ALA A 143 -9.18 -7.75 13.78
C ALA A 143 -8.66 -6.67 14.75
N THR A 144 -9.43 -6.41 15.81
CA THR A 144 -9.10 -5.43 16.84
C THR A 144 -8.64 -6.10 18.13
N ALA A 145 -8.00 -5.33 19.01
CA ALA A 145 -7.50 -5.80 20.29
C ALA A 145 -8.62 -6.35 21.19
N GLN A 146 -9.82 -5.77 21.14
CA GLN A 146 -10.98 -6.24 21.89
C GLN A 146 -11.71 -7.42 21.21
N GLY A 147 -11.17 -7.96 20.11
CA GLY A 147 -11.75 -9.12 19.41
C GLY A 147 -12.89 -8.78 18.44
N ASN A 148 -13.10 -7.52 18.09
CA ASN A 148 -14.02 -7.15 17.04
C ASN A 148 -13.41 -7.52 15.68
N VAL A 149 -14.26 -8.04 14.78
CA VAL A 149 -13.85 -8.47 13.45
C VAL A 149 -14.75 -7.81 12.42
N LYS A 150 -14.17 -7.32 11.35
CA LYS A 150 -14.88 -6.77 10.19
C LYS A 150 -14.32 -7.39 8.93
N LYS A 151 -15.19 -7.68 7.98
CA LYS A 151 -14.82 -8.07 6.61
C LYS A 151 -15.34 -7.02 5.65
N THR A 152 -14.49 -6.54 4.75
CA THR A 152 -14.86 -5.53 3.75
C THR A 152 -14.29 -5.93 2.41
N SER A 153 -15.04 -5.76 1.33
CA SER A 153 -14.55 -5.98 -0.02
C SER A 153 -13.46 -4.97 -0.38
N MET A 154 -12.48 -5.41 -1.17
CA MET A 154 -11.29 -4.63 -1.47
C MET A 154 -11.57 -3.42 -2.36
N ASP A 155 -12.61 -3.48 -3.21
CA ASP A 155 -13.07 -2.39 -4.08
C ASP A 155 -13.48 -1.12 -3.32
N GLN A 156 -13.89 -1.26 -2.04
CA GLN A 156 -14.23 -0.13 -1.18
C GLN A 156 -13.04 0.81 -0.91
N TYR A 157 -11.82 0.34 -1.14
CA TYR A 157 -10.58 1.09 -0.89
C TYR A 157 -9.95 1.69 -2.14
N ASP A 158 -10.51 1.46 -3.33
CA ASP A 158 -10.03 2.01 -4.59
C ASP A 158 -10.00 3.56 -4.58
N ARG A 159 -10.98 4.18 -3.94
CA ARG A 159 -11.09 5.64 -3.85
C ARG A 159 -10.59 6.24 -2.54
N THR A 160 -9.65 5.57 -1.87
CA THR A 160 -9.05 6.09 -0.65
C THR A 160 -8.36 7.42 -0.94
N ARG A 161 -8.76 8.47 -0.21
CA ARG A 161 -8.17 9.81 -0.32
C ARG A 161 -6.81 9.87 0.38
N ARG A 162 -6.03 10.90 0.06
CA ARG A 162 -4.72 11.14 0.67
C ARG A 162 -4.81 11.35 2.19
N ASP A 163 -5.89 11.97 2.66
CA ASP A 163 -6.15 12.21 4.10
C ASP A 163 -6.60 10.95 4.86
N GLY A 164 -6.68 9.82 4.16
CA GLY A 164 -7.13 8.55 4.70
C GLY A 164 -8.64 8.37 4.64
N LEU A 165 -9.06 7.13 4.87
CA LEU A 165 -10.44 6.69 4.97
C LEU A 165 -10.60 5.87 6.25
N ILE A 166 -11.75 5.98 6.92
CA ILE A 166 -12.06 5.11 8.06
C ILE A 166 -12.35 3.70 7.52
N ALA A 167 -11.43 2.77 7.79
CA ALA A 167 -11.55 1.37 7.37
C ALA A 167 -12.42 0.57 8.35
N ILE A 168 -12.31 0.86 9.64
CA ILE A 168 -13.10 0.26 10.70
C ILE A 168 -13.37 1.29 11.81
N ASN A 169 -14.61 1.35 12.28
CA ASN A 169 -14.97 2.14 13.44
C ASN A 169 -14.56 1.37 14.71
N LEU A 170 -13.68 1.94 15.50
CA LEU A 170 -13.21 1.37 16.74
C LEU A 170 -14.05 1.89 17.91
N LYS A 171 -14.23 1.04 18.93
CA LYS A 171 -14.79 1.45 20.22
C LYS A 171 -13.74 2.18 21.03
N ASP A 172 -14.17 2.90 22.06
CA ASP A 172 -13.26 3.58 22.97
C ASP A 172 -12.25 2.59 23.60
N GLY A 173 -10.97 2.92 23.49
CA GLY A 173 -9.88 2.08 24.00
C GLY A 173 -9.60 0.81 23.19
N ASP A 174 -10.20 0.66 21.99
CA ASP A 174 -9.87 -0.43 21.06
C ASP A 174 -8.83 0.01 20.03
N GLU A 175 -8.07 -0.93 19.53
CA GLU A 175 -7.03 -0.68 18.51
C GLU A 175 -7.10 -1.74 17.40
N LEU A 176 -6.83 -1.33 16.17
CA LEU A 176 -6.66 -2.26 15.06
C LEU A 176 -5.30 -2.95 15.18
N ILE A 177 -5.30 -4.28 15.30
CA ILE A 177 -4.08 -5.08 15.47
C ILE A 177 -3.67 -5.84 14.22
N SER A 178 -4.60 -6.16 13.33
CA SER A 178 -4.28 -6.93 12.12
C SER A 178 -5.26 -6.70 11.00
N VAL A 179 -4.74 -6.67 9.77
CA VAL A 179 -5.53 -6.72 8.55
C VAL A 179 -4.93 -7.78 7.64
N LYS A 180 -5.76 -8.66 7.11
CA LYS A 180 -5.35 -9.74 6.19
C LYS A 180 -6.21 -9.72 4.95
N ARG A 181 -5.58 -9.96 3.79
CA ARG A 181 -6.27 -10.21 2.53
C ARG A 181 -6.78 -11.64 2.52
N VAL A 182 -8.02 -11.83 2.11
CA VAL A 182 -8.73 -13.12 2.15
C VAL A 182 -9.54 -13.27 0.87
N ALA A 183 -9.40 -14.40 0.20
CA ALA A 183 -10.20 -14.71 -0.98
C ALA A 183 -11.62 -15.17 -0.58
N LYS A 184 -12.51 -15.20 -1.56
CA LYS A 184 -13.87 -15.73 -1.37
C LYS A 184 -13.80 -17.23 -0.99
N GLY A 185 -14.43 -17.60 0.12
CA GLY A 185 -14.48 -18.99 0.59
C GLY A 185 -13.32 -19.44 1.47
N GLU A 186 -12.27 -18.65 1.65
CA GLU A 186 -11.20 -18.97 2.61
C GLU A 186 -11.71 -18.92 4.05
N LYS A 187 -11.23 -19.87 4.86
CA LYS A 187 -11.50 -19.92 6.30
C LYS A 187 -10.38 -19.25 7.06
N VAL A 188 -10.72 -18.45 8.04
CA VAL A 188 -9.77 -17.75 8.91
C VAL A 188 -9.89 -18.33 10.33
N ILE A 189 -8.75 -18.61 10.94
CA ILE A 189 -8.69 -19.01 12.36
C ILE A 189 -8.12 -17.84 13.14
N MET A 190 -8.84 -17.40 14.16
CA MET A 190 -8.37 -16.42 15.11
C MET A 190 -7.97 -17.10 16.41
N VAL A 191 -6.79 -16.74 16.92
CA VAL A 191 -6.30 -17.26 18.20
C VAL A 191 -6.14 -16.09 19.17
N SER A 192 -6.77 -16.18 20.32
CA SER A 192 -6.65 -15.19 21.38
C SER A 192 -5.34 -15.39 22.19
N SER A 193 -4.92 -14.36 22.91
CA SER A 193 -3.78 -14.43 23.85
C SER A 193 -3.95 -15.49 24.94
N ALA A 194 -5.20 -15.84 25.27
CA ALA A 194 -5.54 -16.90 26.22
C ALA A 194 -5.55 -18.30 25.57
N GLY A 195 -5.06 -18.47 24.32
CA GLY A 195 -4.97 -19.75 23.64
C GLY A 195 -6.29 -20.30 23.10
N LYS A 196 -7.37 -19.50 23.11
CA LYS A 196 -8.65 -19.93 22.51
C LYS A 196 -8.62 -19.68 21.00
N ALA A 197 -8.85 -20.75 20.22
CA ALA A 197 -8.95 -20.66 18.76
C ALA A 197 -10.41 -20.68 18.33
N ILE A 198 -10.79 -19.73 17.47
CA ILE A 198 -12.13 -19.61 16.91
C ILE A 198 -12.02 -19.62 15.40
N PRO A 199 -12.60 -20.63 14.72
CA PRO A 199 -12.74 -20.60 13.28
C PRO A 199 -13.81 -19.58 12.90
N VAL A 200 -13.45 -18.59 12.09
CA VAL A 200 -14.37 -17.59 11.55
C VAL A 200 -14.82 -18.04 10.17
N SER A 201 -16.07 -18.48 10.06
CA SER A 201 -16.69 -18.80 8.78
C SER A 201 -17.35 -17.56 8.20
N TYR A 202 -17.28 -17.38 6.89
CA TYR A 202 -17.82 -16.19 6.18
C TYR A 202 -19.34 -16.03 6.31
N THR A 203 -20.08 -17.07 6.65
CA THR A 203 -21.53 -17.06 6.80
C THR A 203 -22.03 -16.32 8.05
N HIS A 204 -21.15 -16.02 9.01
CA HIS A 204 -21.52 -15.35 10.26
C HIS A 204 -21.18 -13.87 10.33
N LEU A 205 -20.52 -13.31 9.28
CA LEU A 205 -20.18 -11.89 9.20
C LEU A 205 -21.19 -11.14 8.30
N THR A 206 -22.47 -11.26 8.59
CA THR A 206 -23.46 -10.34 8.05
C THR A 206 -23.30 -9.00 8.76
N LEU A 207 -22.92 -7.98 8.00
CA LEU A 207 -22.91 -6.60 8.47
C LEU A 207 -24.35 -6.24 8.92
N PRO A 208 -24.52 -5.56 10.07
CA PRO A 208 -25.77 -4.85 10.31
C PRO A 208 -25.84 -3.77 9.22
N THR A 209 -26.77 -3.94 8.28
CA THR A 209 -27.21 -2.87 7.40
C THR A 209 -27.88 -1.83 8.29
N ASN A 210 -27.17 -0.72 8.54
CA ASN A 210 -27.81 0.44 9.11
C ASN A 210 -28.77 0.98 8.04
N SER A 211 -30.06 0.76 8.28
CA SER A 211 -31.14 1.55 7.72
C SER A 211 -31.12 2.95 8.32
#